data_003d24e3b863f17a39422d1d32ec16ab
#
_entry.id   003d24e3b863f17a39422d1d32ec16ab
#
_cell.length_a   1.000
_cell.length_b   1.000
_cell.length_c   1.000
_cell.angle_alpha   90.00
_cell.angle_beta   90.00
_cell.angle_gamma   90.00
#
_symmetry.space_group_name_H-M   'P 1'
#
loop_
_entity.id
_entity.type
_entity.pdbx_description
1 polymer ?
#
loop_
_entity_poly.entity_id
_entity_poly.type
_entity_poly.pdbx_seq_one_letter_code
_entity_poly.pdbx_strand_id
1 'polypeptide(L)'
;MMNTAATFTQKTEFFDKSKYNEVFETDRLVLCPSSNSRDLEEYHRHLTTEGDFFFQYGMKMTDELLAQADFESNGVECYTIFLKDTSEMIGYVGLCPEGDEADIEFYIFKDYRNMGYCKEAAFRLINAYFDGETGLIPGIRVTASTLLENEPAKGLLRSIGFRPLNTVMQFNEEAEEPCGVNVIINYVLENKIGEYEANAA
;
A
#
# COMPACT_ATOMS: atom_id res chain seq x y z
N MET A 1 22.95 -36.46 31.70
CA MET A 1 22.40 -35.93 30.46
C MET A 1 21.63 -34.67 30.84
N MET A 2 22.28 -33.52 30.70
CA MET A 2 21.69 -32.21 31.02
C MET A 2 21.11 -31.64 29.71
N ASN A 3 19.82 -31.44 29.69
CA ASN A 3 19.09 -30.86 28.58
C ASN A 3 19.09 -29.34 28.78
N THR A 4 19.96 -28.64 28.09
CA THR A 4 19.98 -27.17 28.05
C THR A 4 18.98 -26.70 27.02
N ALA A 5 17.78 -26.36 27.48
CA ALA A 5 16.84 -25.58 26.69
C ALA A 5 17.40 -24.18 26.52
N ALA A 6 17.84 -23.84 25.31
CA ALA A 6 18.18 -22.48 24.94
C ALA A 6 16.89 -21.67 24.90
N THR A 7 16.71 -20.83 25.90
CA THR A 7 15.65 -19.82 25.94
C THR A 7 16.03 -18.73 24.92
N PHE A 8 15.41 -18.76 23.77
CA PHE A 8 15.45 -17.64 22.81
C PHE A 8 14.63 -16.50 23.43
N THR A 9 15.30 -15.61 24.11
CA THR A 9 14.74 -14.31 24.49
C THR A 9 14.79 -13.45 23.22
N GLN A 10 13.73 -13.46 22.43
CA GLN A 10 13.51 -12.46 21.39
C GLN A 10 13.39 -11.11 22.08
N LYS A 11 14.45 -10.32 21.95
CA LYS A 11 14.43 -8.91 22.30
C LYS A 11 13.47 -8.25 21.32
N THR A 12 12.27 -7.95 21.75
CA THR A 12 11.37 -7.02 21.07
C THR A 12 12.06 -5.66 21.08
N GLU A 13 12.82 -5.35 20.05
CA GLU A 13 13.24 -3.99 19.80
C GLU A 13 11.95 -3.22 19.45
N PHE A 14 11.47 -2.43 20.39
CA PHE A 14 10.36 -1.51 20.14
C PHE A 14 10.74 -0.62 18.97
N PHE A 15 9.80 -0.48 18.04
CA PHE A 15 9.97 0.37 16.87
C PHE A 15 10.38 1.78 17.30
N ASP A 16 11.60 2.21 16.93
CA ASP A 16 12.15 3.50 17.29
C ASP A 16 11.69 4.58 16.30
N LYS A 17 10.57 5.21 16.62
CA LYS A 17 9.95 6.28 15.83
C LYS A 17 10.83 7.50 15.66
N SER A 18 11.81 7.73 16.55
CA SER A 18 12.66 8.92 16.53
C SER A 18 13.56 9.01 15.30
N LYS A 19 13.68 7.90 14.55
CA LYS A 19 14.45 7.81 13.32
C LYS A 19 13.72 8.29 12.07
N TYR A 20 12.41 8.58 12.14
CA TYR A 20 11.57 8.90 10.99
C TYR A 20 10.88 10.24 11.18
N ASN A 21 10.92 11.09 10.15
CA ASN A 21 10.36 12.43 10.21
C ASN A 21 8.84 12.48 10.00
N GLU A 22 8.27 11.49 9.32
CA GLU A 22 6.85 11.45 8.95
C GLU A 22 6.28 10.07 9.22
N VAL A 23 5.78 9.88 10.44
CA VAL A 23 5.19 8.61 10.87
C VAL A 23 3.71 8.82 11.10
N PHE A 24 2.87 8.02 10.41
CA PHE A 24 1.45 7.99 10.67
C PHE A 24 1.10 6.81 11.57
N GLU A 25 0.22 7.05 12.53
CA GLU A 25 -0.22 6.03 13.46
C GLU A 25 -1.73 5.83 13.37
N THR A 26 -2.13 4.59 13.64
CA THR A 26 -3.52 4.17 13.85
C THR A 26 -3.62 3.46 15.21
N ASP A 27 -4.72 2.81 15.50
CA ASP A 27 -4.85 2.02 16.73
C ASP A 27 -3.86 0.84 16.77
N ARG A 28 -3.64 0.16 15.65
CA ARG A 28 -2.85 -1.07 15.56
C ARG A 28 -1.56 -0.95 14.76
N LEU A 29 -1.42 0.10 13.95
CA LEU A 29 -0.38 0.21 12.93
C LEU A 29 0.50 1.43 13.15
N VAL A 30 1.74 1.30 12.66
CA VAL A 30 2.68 2.39 12.42
C VAL A 30 3.04 2.36 10.94
N LEU A 31 2.84 3.48 10.25
CA LEU A 31 3.22 3.69 8.86
C LEU A 31 4.47 4.55 8.85
N CYS A 32 5.56 4.01 8.34
CA CYS A 32 6.85 4.71 8.26
C CYS A 32 7.26 4.88 6.82
N PRO A 33 7.87 6.01 6.44
CA PRO A 33 8.44 6.14 5.12
C PRO A 33 9.27 4.92 4.76
N SER A 34 9.02 4.32 3.61
CA SER A 34 9.72 3.13 3.16
C SER A 34 11.20 3.44 2.93
N SER A 35 12.06 2.47 3.21
CA SER A 35 13.50 2.61 3.06
C SER A 35 14.06 1.38 2.37
N ASN A 36 14.81 1.58 1.28
CA ASN A 36 15.44 0.50 0.54
C ASN A 36 16.38 -0.31 1.43
N SER A 37 17.16 0.37 2.30
CA SER A 37 18.13 -0.28 3.18
C SER A 37 17.52 -1.13 4.28
N ARG A 38 16.27 -0.83 4.69
CA ARG A 38 15.57 -1.53 5.78
C ARG A 38 14.56 -2.55 5.25
N ASP A 39 13.80 -2.18 4.20
CA ASP A 39 12.56 -2.87 3.86
C ASP A 39 12.69 -3.77 2.64
N LEU A 40 13.68 -3.51 1.76
CA LEU A 40 13.77 -4.16 0.46
C LEU A 40 13.92 -5.69 0.57
N GLU A 41 14.70 -6.19 1.53
CA GLU A 41 14.91 -7.63 1.74
C GLU A 41 13.59 -8.33 2.14
N GLU A 42 12.81 -7.69 3.00
CA GLU A 42 11.53 -8.22 3.46
C GLU A 42 10.47 -8.17 2.35
N TYR A 43 10.43 -7.08 1.58
CA TYR A 43 9.60 -7.01 0.37
C TYR A 43 9.98 -8.09 -0.63
N HIS A 44 11.28 -8.28 -0.89
CA HIS A 44 11.77 -9.32 -1.77
C HIS A 44 11.25 -10.70 -1.34
N ARG A 45 11.41 -11.04 -0.06
CA ARG A 45 10.99 -12.31 0.50
C ARG A 45 9.50 -12.58 0.29
N HIS A 46 8.64 -11.59 0.49
CA HIS A 46 7.20 -11.74 0.36
C HIS A 46 6.71 -11.62 -1.09
N LEU A 47 7.13 -10.62 -1.82
CA LEU A 47 6.60 -10.33 -3.16
C LEU A 47 7.03 -11.37 -4.21
N THR A 48 8.21 -11.97 -4.07
CA THR A 48 8.67 -13.01 -5.01
C THR A 48 8.11 -14.40 -4.70
N THR A 49 7.78 -14.68 -3.44
CA THR A 49 7.24 -15.98 -3.00
C THR A 49 5.72 -16.05 -3.05
N GLU A 50 5.04 -14.91 -2.88
CA GLU A 50 3.59 -14.83 -2.92
C GLU A 50 3.11 -14.66 -4.36
N GLY A 51 2.53 -15.70 -4.97
CA GLY A 51 1.99 -15.67 -6.33
C GLY A 51 0.89 -14.63 -6.57
N ASP A 52 0.43 -13.97 -5.51
CA ASP A 52 -0.68 -13.01 -5.55
C ASP A 52 -0.28 -11.62 -6.05
N PHE A 53 1.02 -11.33 -6.17
CA PHE A 53 1.51 -10.08 -6.75
C PHE A 53 0.98 -9.87 -8.18
N PHE A 54 0.78 -10.97 -8.91
CA PHE A 54 0.17 -10.96 -10.23
C PHE A 54 -1.22 -10.30 -10.26
N PHE A 55 -2.04 -10.51 -9.22
CA PHE A 55 -3.38 -9.92 -9.17
C PHE A 55 -3.38 -8.41 -8.94
N GLN A 56 -2.30 -7.86 -8.43
CA GLN A 56 -2.17 -6.43 -8.20
C GLN A 56 -1.65 -5.69 -9.44
N TYR A 57 -0.64 -6.25 -10.10
CA TYR A 57 0.09 -5.55 -11.17
C TYR A 57 -0.02 -6.22 -12.53
N GLY A 58 -0.72 -7.34 -12.66
CA GLY A 58 -0.84 -8.09 -13.90
C GLY A 58 0.47 -8.78 -14.35
N MET A 59 1.50 -8.75 -13.50
CA MET A 59 2.81 -9.36 -13.75
C MET A 59 3.33 -10.09 -12.51
N LYS A 60 4.28 -10.99 -12.71
CA LYS A 60 5.01 -11.61 -11.60
C LYS A 60 6.16 -10.71 -11.19
N MET A 61 6.34 -10.50 -9.89
CA MET A 61 7.54 -9.88 -9.38
C MET A 61 8.72 -10.83 -9.60
N THR A 62 9.74 -10.36 -10.31
CA THR A 62 11.02 -11.07 -10.47
C THR A 62 12.10 -10.38 -9.66
N ASP A 63 13.23 -11.10 -9.43
CA ASP A 63 14.38 -10.53 -8.75
C ASP A 63 14.94 -9.31 -9.48
N GLU A 64 14.91 -9.32 -10.84
CA GLU A 64 15.37 -8.20 -11.65
C GLU A 64 14.45 -6.99 -11.53
N LEU A 65 13.13 -7.18 -11.51
CA LEU A 65 12.17 -6.08 -11.33
C LEU A 65 12.31 -5.49 -9.93
N LEU A 66 12.45 -6.33 -8.91
CA LEU A 66 12.59 -5.84 -7.54
C LEU A 66 13.95 -5.14 -7.33
N ALA A 67 15.03 -5.60 -7.97
CA ALA A 67 16.33 -4.92 -7.92
C ALA A 67 16.29 -3.51 -8.56
N GLN A 68 15.31 -3.24 -9.43
CA GLN A 68 15.05 -1.92 -10.02
C GLN A 68 14.03 -1.10 -9.19
N ALA A 69 13.36 -1.72 -8.23
CA ALA A 69 12.43 -1.02 -7.37
C ALA A 69 13.19 -0.07 -6.46
N ASP A 70 12.80 1.18 -6.49
CA ASP A 70 13.34 2.22 -5.63
C ASP A 70 12.18 2.91 -4.92
N PHE A 71 11.95 2.50 -3.69
CA PHE A 71 10.85 3.01 -2.88
C PHE A 71 11.10 4.44 -2.37
N GLU A 72 12.32 4.97 -2.55
CA GLU A 72 12.72 6.28 -2.04
C GLU A 72 12.75 7.38 -3.12
N SER A 73 12.90 7.02 -4.41
CA SER A 73 13.27 8.00 -5.44
C SER A 73 12.19 8.39 -6.45
N ASN A 74 11.06 7.69 -6.51
CA ASN A 74 10.12 7.86 -7.63
C ASN A 74 8.99 8.88 -7.43
N GLY A 75 9.12 9.78 -6.44
CA GLY A 75 8.05 10.76 -6.14
C GLY A 75 6.78 10.11 -5.60
N VAL A 76 6.87 8.83 -5.21
CA VAL A 76 5.82 8.08 -4.53
C VAL A 76 6.05 8.21 -3.02
N GLU A 77 5.06 8.73 -2.33
CA GLU A 77 5.03 8.67 -0.87
C GLU A 77 4.65 7.25 -0.44
N CYS A 78 5.66 6.38 -0.29
CA CYS A 78 5.47 4.98 0.09
C CYS A 78 5.79 4.78 1.58
N TYR A 79 4.88 4.13 2.28
CA TYR A 79 4.98 3.86 3.71
C TYR A 79 4.92 2.35 3.96
N THR A 80 5.94 1.85 4.64
CA THR A 80 5.95 0.49 5.17
C THR A 80 5.05 0.41 6.39
N ILE A 81 4.24 -0.63 6.45
CA ILE A 81 3.26 -0.86 7.51
C ILE A 81 3.83 -1.83 8.55
N PHE A 82 3.87 -1.40 9.80
CA PHE A 82 4.30 -2.23 10.94
C PHE A 82 3.16 -2.41 11.94
N LEU A 83 3.09 -3.59 12.55
CA LEU A 83 2.25 -3.82 13.73
C LEU A 83 2.86 -3.13 14.95
N LYS A 84 2.02 -2.44 15.74
CA LYS A 84 2.48 -1.74 16.96
C LYS A 84 2.96 -2.66 18.05
N ASP A 85 2.33 -3.81 18.19
CA ASP A 85 2.55 -4.76 19.28
C ASP A 85 3.76 -5.66 19.05
N THR A 86 4.04 -6.04 17.80
CA THR A 86 5.13 -6.96 17.46
C THR A 86 6.27 -6.30 16.71
N SER A 87 6.06 -5.11 16.16
CA SER A 87 6.99 -4.42 15.23
C SER A 87 7.27 -5.19 13.94
N GLU A 88 6.39 -6.15 13.62
CA GLU A 88 6.50 -6.91 12.38
C GLU A 88 6.04 -6.07 11.20
N MET A 89 6.79 -6.13 10.11
CA MET A 89 6.42 -5.57 8.83
C MET A 89 5.34 -6.44 8.19
N ILE A 90 4.24 -5.83 7.76
CA ILE A 90 3.07 -6.54 7.23
C ILE A 90 2.67 -6.14 5.82
N GLY A 91 3.36 -5.18 5.22
CA GLY A 91 3.07 -4.69 3.87
C GLY A 91 3.41 -3.22 3.69
N TYR A 92 2.81 -2.60 2.67
CA TYR A 92 2.98 -1.19 2.37
C TYR A 92 1.69 -0.51 1.89
N VAL A 93 1.69 0.81 1.95
CA VAL A 93 0.69 1.69 1.36
C VAL A 93 1.41 2.93 0.82
N GLY A 94 1.00 3.42 -0.35
CA GLY A 94 1.65 4.56 -0.99
C GLY A 94 0.68 5.44 -1.75
N LEU A 95 1.12 6.67 -2.03
CA LEU A 95 0.43 7.65 -2.86
C LEU A 95 1.35 8.12 -3.97
N CYS A 96 0.89 7.97 -5.21
CA CYS A 96 1.56 8.48 -6.41
C CYS A 96 0.85 9.76 -6.84
N PRO A 97 1.44 10.95 -6.63
CA PRO A 97 0.80 12.21 -7.01
C PRO A 97 0.77 12.39 -8.52
N GLU A 98 -0.38 12.81 -9.04
CA GLU A 98 -0.58 13.14 -10.45
C GLU A 98 -1.41 14.44 -10.56
N GLY A 99 -0.73 15.59 -10.65
CA GLY A 99 -1.40 16.89 -10.68
C GLY A 99 -2.08 17.23 -9.36
N ASP A 100 -3.42 17.35 -9.37
CA ASP A 100 -4.27 17.60 -8.22
C ASP A 100 -4.96 16.31 -7.67
N GLU A 101 -4.47 15.17 -8.08
CA GLU A 101 -4.90 13.84 -7.64
C GLU A 101 -3.72 13.03 -7.12
N ALA A 102 -4.01 11.92 -6.44
CA ALA A 102 -3.02 10.90 -6.14
C ALA A 102 -3.62 9.50 -6.37
N ASP A 103 -2.86 8.61 -6.97
CA ASP A 103 -3.23 7.19 -7.06
C ASP A 103 -2.74 6.45 -5.83
N ILE A 104 -3.59 5.62 -5.22
CA ILE A 104 -3.22 4.86 -4.03
C ILE A 104 -2.82 3.44 -4.39
N GLU A 105 -1.68 3.03 -3.87
CA GLU A 105 -1.20 1.66 -3.93
C GLU A 105 -1.16 1.04 -2.53
N PHE A 106 -1.42 -0.25 -2.43
CA PHE A 106 -1.34 -0.97 -1.17
C PHE A 106 -1.10 -2.46 -1.37
N TYR A 107 -0.37 -3.06 -0.45
CA TYR A 107 -0.16 -4.50 -0.40
C TYR A 107 -0.02 -4.96 1.05
N ILE A 108 -0.71 -6.05 1.39
CA ILE A 108 -0.58 -6.72 2.70
C ILE A 108 -0.08 -8.14 2.46
N PHE A 109 0.96 -8.52 3.17
CA PHE A 109 1.51 -9.86 3.12
C PHE A 109 0.47 -10.89 3.51
N LYS A 110 0.53 -12.05 2.88
CA LYS A 110 -0.51 -13.08 2.91
C LYS A 110 -1.00 -13.43 4.30
N ASP A 111 -0.08 -13.58 5.25
CA ASP A 111 -0.39 -14.02 6.61
C ASP A 111 -1.15 -12.96 7.43
N TYR A 112 -1.18 -11.70 6.97
CA TYR A 112 -1.83 -10.58 7.65
C TYR A 112 -3.11 -10.09 6.95
N ARG A 113 -3.57 -10.80 5.91
CA ARG A 113 -4.79 -10.45 5.16
C ARG A 113 -6.07 -10.75 5.95
N ASN A 114 -7.16 -10.13 5.54
CA ASN A 114 -8.50 -10.29 6.13
C ASN A 114 -8.63 -9.84 7.61
N MET A 115 -7.62 -9.14 8.15
CA MET A 115 -7.61 -8.61 9.52
C MET A 115 -7.95 -7.12 9.58
N GLY A 116 -8.27 -6.51 8.44
CA GLY A 116 -8.64 -5.09 8.33
C GLY A 116 -7.46 -4.11 8.28
N TYR A 117 -6.22 -4.59 8.32
CA TYR A 117 -5.03 -3.72 8.34
C TYR A 117 -4.91 -2.84 7.10
N CYS A 118 -5.15 -3.39 5.91
CA CYS A 118 -5.09 -2.61 4.68
C CYS A 118 -6.06 -1.42 4.69
N LYS A 119 -7.30 -1.66 5.14
CA LYS A 119 -8.29 -0.59 5.27
C LYS A 119 -7.85 0.49 6.24
N GLU A 120 -7.32 0.08 7.39
CA GLU A 120 -6.86 0.98 8.44
C GLU A 120 -5.70 1.86 7.95
N ALA A 121 -4.69 1.25 7.31
CA ALA A 121 -3.54 1.95 6.76
C ALA A 121 -3.94 2.92 5.62
N ALA A 122 -4.69 2.43 4.63
CA ALA A 122 -5.12 3.23 3.49
C ALA A 122 -5.99 4.42 3.93
N PHE A 123 -6.93 4.20 4.84
CA PHE A 123 -7.79 5.25 5.37
C PHE A 123 -7.00 6.32 6.11
N ARG A 124 -5.99 5.93 6.92
CA ARG A 124 -5.11 6.89 7.62
C ARG A 124 -4.29 7.72 6.65
N LEU A 125 -3.70 7.09 5.63
CA LEU A 125 -2.87 7.79 4.65
C LEU A 125 -3.70 8.74 3.77
N ILE A 126 -4.88 8.31 3.31
CA ILE A 126 -5.79 9.14 2.52
C ILE A 126 -6.21 10.39 3.31
N ASN A 127 -6.57 10.24 4.58
CA ASN A 127 -6.93 11.39 5.41
C ASN A 127 -5.74 12.33 5.61
N ALA A 128 -4.54 11.78 5.87
CA ALA A 128 -3.33 12.58 5.98
C ALA A 128 -3.04 13.39 4.69
N TYR A 129 -3.28 12.80 3.53
CA TYR A 129 -3.14 13.48 2.25
C TYR A 129 -4.15 14.62 2.09
N PHE A 130 -5.42 14.38 2.36
CA PHE A 130 -6.46 15.40 2.26
C PHE A 130 -6.30 16.54 3.28
N ASP A 131 -5.77 16.21 4.47
CA ASP A 131 -5.53 17.17 5.54
C ASP A 131 -4.19 17.92 5.39
N GLY A 132 -3.38 17.57 4.38
CA GLY A 132 -2.06 18.19 4.14
C GLY A 132 -0.99 17.77 5.14
N GLU A 133 -1.14 16.62 5.77
CA GLU A 133 -0.16 16.07 6.72
C GLU A 133 0.97 15.30 6.02
N THR A 134 0.80 14.94 4.74
CA THR A 134 1.85 14.32 3.92
C THR A 134 2.76 15.39 3.31
N GLY A 135 3.94 14.99 2.80
CA GLY A 135 4.81 15.88 2.02
C GLY A 135 4.22 16.32 0.67
N LEU A 136 3.11 15.71 0.23
CA LEU A 136 2.42 16.02 -1.02
C LEU A 136 1.53 17.27 -0.89
N ILE A 137 1.31 17.94 -2.02
CA ILE A 137 0.28 18.97 -2.12
C ILE A 137 -1.08 18.28 -1.97
N PRO A 138 -1.94 18.72 -1.02
CA PRO A 138 -3.27 18.15 -0.86
C PRO A 138 -4.07 18.24 -2.15
N GLY A 139 -4.63 17.13 -2.60
CA GLY A 139 -5.42 17.08 -3.82
C GLY A 139 -6.91 17.06 -3.56
N ILE A 140 -7.66 17.08 -4.65
CA ILE A 140 -9.13 17.07 -4.61
C ILE A 140 -9.70 15.66 -4.57
N ARG A 141 -8.90 14.64 -4.95
CA ARG A 141 -9.33 13.24 -4.97
C ARG A 141 -8.16 12.27 -4.91
N VAL A 142 -8.49 11.04 -4.53
CA VAL A 142 -7.61 9.87 -4.63
C VAL A 142 -8.21 8.87 -5.60
N THR A 143 -7.39 8.35 -6.51
CA THR A 143 -7.75 7.29 -7.45
C THR A 143 -7.18 5.96 -7.01
N ALA A 144 -7.66 4.88 -7.59
CA ALA A 144 -7.13 3.53 -7.44
C ALA A 144 -7.49 2.69 -8.66
N SER A 145 -6.61 1.79 -9.06
CA SER A 145 -6.83 0.86 -10.16
C SER A 145 -6.67 -0.59 -9.70
N THR A 146 -7.52 -1.48 -10.20
CA THR A 146 -7.38 -2.90 -9.89
C THR A 146 -7.94 -3.77 -11.02
N LEU A 147 -7.43 -5.01 -11.12
CA LEU A 147 -7.99 -6.00 -12.04
C LEU A 147 -9.45 -6.31 -11.70
N LEU A 148 -10.24 -6.57 -12.73
CA LEU A 148 -11.67 -6.92 -12.60
C LEU A 148 -11.87 -8.13 -11.68
N GLU A 149 -10.97 -9.11 -11.73
CA GLU A 149 -11.01 -10.34 -10.95
C GLU A 149 -10.56 -10.18 -9.50
N ASN A 150 -9.93 -9.05 -9.15
CA ASN A 150 -9.41 -8.81 -7.79
C ASN A 150 -10.54 -8.39 -6.83
N GLU A 151 -11.39 -9.35 -6.45
CA GLU A 151 -12.51 -9.11 -5.53
C GLU A 151 -12.07 -8.54 -4.16
N PRO A 152 -10.96 -8.99 -3.55
CA PRO A 152 -10.48 -8.41 -2.29
C PRO A 152 -10.20 -6.91 -2.39
N ALA A 153 -9.49 -6.45 -3.42
CA ALA A 153 -9.19 -5.03 -3.61
C ALA A 153 -10.47 -4.22 -3.88
N LYS A 154 -11.38 -4.74 -4.73
CA LYS A 154 -12.67 -4.10 -5.00
C LYS A 154 -13.53 -3.96 -3.74
N GLY A 155 -13.55 -4.99 -2.90
CA GLY A 155 -14.24 -4.98 -1.61
C GLY A 155 -13.65 -3.94 -0.65
N LEU A 156 -12.32 -3.88 -0.57
CA LEU A 156 -11.59 -2.90 0.22
C LEU A 156 -11.91 -1.47 -0.22
N LEU A 157 -11.73 -1.16 -1.51
CA LEU A 157 -11.96 0.18 -2.06
C LEU A 157 -13.39 0.68 -1.78
N ARG A 158 -14.40 -0.17 -2.03
CA ARG A 158 -15.80 0.16 -1.68
C ARG A 158 -15.98 0.42 -0.19
N SER A 159 -15.31 -0.36 0.66
CA SER A 159 -15.42 -0.23 2.12
C SER A 159 -14.81 1.06 2.68
N ILE A 160 -13.86 1.66 1.95
CA ILE A 160 -13.25 2.98 2.26
C ILE A 160 -14.14 4.11 1.75
N GLY A 161 -14.95 3.85 0.71
CA GLY A 161 -15.87 4.83 0.12
C GLY A 161 -15.56 5.18 -1.33
N PHE A 162 -14.60 4.48 -1.96
CA PHE A 162 -14.35 4.65 -3.38
C PHE A 162 -15.56 4.21 -4.21
N ARG A 163 -15.83 4.96 -5.28
CA ARG A 163 -16.80 4.59 -6.29
C ARG A 163 -16.12 4.21 -7.60
N PRO A 164 -16.65 3.25 -8.36
CA PRO A 164 -16.10 2.94 -9.68
C PRO A 164 -16.27 4.14 -10.61
N LEU A 165 -15.23 4.43 -11.38
CA LEU A 165 -15.18 5.53 -12.34
C LEU A 165 -15.39 5.02 -13.76
N ASN A 166 -14.53 4.13 -14.22
CA ASN A 166 -14.59 3.52 -15.54
C ASN A 166 -13.89 2.13 -15.54
N THR A 167 -13.99 1.47 -16.68
CA THR A 167 -13.30 0.20 -16.94
C THR A 167 -12.49 0.35 -18.22
N VAL A 168 -11.23 -0.07 -18.19
CA VAL A 168 -10.33 -0.05 -19.34
C VAL A 168 -9.80 -1.45 -19.63
N MET A 169 -9.50 -1.71 -20.91
CA MET A 169 -8.84 -2.94 -21.34
C MET A 169 -7.37 -2.61 -21.61
N GLN A 170 -6.49 -3.32 -20.94
CA GLN A 170 -5.04 -3.20 -21.15
C GLN A 170 -4.56 -4.47 -21.87
N PHE A 171 -3.93 -4.29 -23.02
CA PHE A 171 -3.30 -5.38 -23.75
C PHE A 171 -1.92 -5.63 -23.18
N ASN A 172 -1.64 -6.86 -22.77
CA ASN A 172 -0.31 -7.26 -22.34
C ASN A 172 0.47 -7.77 -23.56
N GLU A 173 1.36 -6.93 -24.10
CA GLU A 173 2.18 -7.24 -25.27
C GLU A 173 3.25 -8.31 -24.97
N GLU A 174 3.58 -8.54 -23.71
CA GLU A 174 4.60 -9.51 -23.28
C GLU A 174 4.02 -10.88 -22.93
N ALA A 175 2.70 -11.07 -23.03
CA ALA A 175 2.11 -12.38 -22.76
C ALA A 175 2.46 -13.37 -23.88
N GLU A 176 3.02 -14.53 -23.51
CA GLU A 176 3.34 -15.62 -24.43
C GLU A 176 2.10 -16.22 -25.14
N GLU A 177 0.89 -15.88 -24.69
CA GLU A 177 -0.40 -16.26 -25.30
C GLU A 177 -1.01 -15.07 -26.07
N PRO A 178 -1.66 -15.32 -27.24
CA PRO A 178 -2.04 -14.24 -28.17
C PRO A 178 -3.17 -13.29 -27.71
N CYS A 179 -3.62 -13.34 -26.46
CA CYS A 179 -4.70 -12.49 -25.94
C CYS A 179 -4.60 -12.26 -24.42
N GLY A 180 -3.46 -11.79 -23.93
CA GLY A 180 -3.41 -11.26 -22.57
C GLY A 180 -4.14 -9.91 -22.48
N VAL A 181 -5.46 -9.93 -22.27
CA VAL A 181 -6.24 -8.72 -22.01
C VAL A 181 -6.53 -8.65 -20.53
N ASN A 182 -5.96 -7.66 -19.85
CA ASN A 182 -6.34 -7.30 -18.50
C ASN A 182 -7.52 -6.33 -18.54
N VAL A 183 -8.56 -6.60 -17.76
CA VAL A 183 -9.66 -5.67 -17.56
C VAL A 183 -9.43 -4.97 -16.22
N ILE A 184 -9.21 -3.66 -16.28
CA ILE A 184 -8.92 -2.83 -15.12
C ILE A 184 -10.14 -1.98 -14.80
N ILE A 185 -10.52 -1.92 -13.52
CA ILE A 185 -11.52 -0.98 -13.02
C ILE A 185 -10.79 0.12 -12.28
N ASN A 186 -11.03 1.35 -12.70
CA ASN A 186 -10.59 2.55 -12.01
C ASN A 186 -11.64 3.00 -11.00
N TYR A 187 -11.19 3.44 -9.87
CA TYR A 187 -11.99 3.95 -8.75
C TYR A 187 -11.57 5.36 -8.39
N VAL A 188 -12.47 6.10 -7.76
CA VAL A 188 -12.20 7.46 -7.27
C VAL A 188 -12.86 7.69 -5.92
N LEU A 189 -12.15 8.42 -5.06
CA LEU A 189 -12.62 8.95 -3.79
C LEU A 189 -12.40 10.47 -3.79
N GLU A 190 -13.47 11.24 -3.72
CA GLU A 190 -13.43 12.70 -3.68
C GLU A 190 -13.12 13.22 -2.27
N ASN A 191 -12.32 14.28 -2.19
CA ASN A 191 -12.15 15.03 -0.96
C ASN A 191 -13.40 15.87 -0.70
N LYS A 192 -14.17 15.53 0.32
CA LYS A 192 -15.43 16.21 0.65
C LYS A 192 -15.27 17.50 1.44
N ILE A 193 -14.05 17.87 1.82
CA ILE A 193 -13.80 19.08 2.64
C ILE A 193 -14.24 20.35 1.90
N GLY A 194 -14.14 20.40 0.57
CA GLY A 194 -14.59 21.55 -0.23
C GLY A 194 -16.10 21.69 -0.41
N GLU A 195 -16.91 20.63 -0.22
CA GLU A 195 -18.37 20.71 -0.41
C GLU A 195 -19.09 21.43 0.73
N TYR A 196 -18.53 21.47 1.94
CA TYR A 196 -19.12 22.15 3.10
C TYR A 196 -18.94 23.66 3.04
N GLU A 197 -17.87 24.16 2.44
CA GLU A 197 -17.64 25.60 2.31
C GLU A 197 -18.47 26.23 1.18
N ALA A 198 -18.71 25.49 0.08
CA ALA A 198 -19.51 25.95 -1.05
C ALA A 198 -21.02 26.05 -0.72
N ASN A 199 -21.52 25.30 0.27
CA ASN A 199 -22.90 25.32 0.70
C ASN A 199 -23.16 26.27 1.89
N ALA A 200 -22.13 26.93 2.42
CA ALA A 200 -22.22 27.86 3.54
C ALA A 200 -22.12 29.34 3.10
N ALA A 201 -21.93 29.62 1.83
CA ALA A 201 -21.88 30.96 1.21
C ALA A 201 -23.14 31.24 0.40
#